data_0f0894e83ac0234e5835061ca7836e87
#
_entry.id   0f0894e83ac0234e5835061ca7836e87
#
_cell.length_a   1.000
_cell.length_b   1.000
_cell.length_c   1.000
_cell.angle_alpha   90.00
_cell.angle_beta   90.00
_cell.angle_gamma   90.00
#
_symmetry.space_group_name_H-M   'P 1'
#
loop_
_entity.id
_entity.type
_entity.pdbx_description
1 polymer ?
#
loop_
_entity_poly.entity_id
_entity_poly.type
_entity_poly.pdbx_seq_one_letter_code
_entity_poly.pdbx_strand_id
1 'polypeptide(L)'
;MLKYKILFICLSIGLVAFAQNGTSSPYSRFGYGILGDNAIGAQRAMGGVGYALHNNRQINVMNPASYASMDSLTFLFDIGLTYQNTITREGSLKENSQSGSLDYIVMQFPLGRYMAGSVGLLPYSNVGYSFINSIDNGSDSRSGDGNISQAYVGVSGRPFKGFSIGANISYLFGNLTNTSTGIPNDGSSGMFETMLKVRDYHLSFGAQYAIEWNKKHTITLGAVYSPGKALLGRAYTSTYDVSSNTTIDADTLKMKNNYSLASTYGGGISYNYDKRLTIAADVTYQN
;
A
#
# COMPACT_ATOMS: atom_id res chain seq x y z
N MET A 1 -4.90 4.39 38.33
CA MET A 1 -3.92 3.31 38.04
C MET A 1 -4.37 2.34 36.96
N LEU A 2 -5.62 1.86 36.94
CA LEU A 2 -6.11 0.90 35.91
C LEU A 2 -6.04 1.47 34.49
N LYS A 3 -6.40 2.75 34.28
CA LYS A 3 -6.36 3.42 32.96
C LYS A 3 -4.97 3.47 32.35
N TYR A 4 -3.93 3.70 33.16
CA TYR A 4 -2.54 3.71 32.67
C TYR A 4 -2.01 2.31 32.38
N LYS A 5 -2.45 1.28 33.12
CA LYS A 5 -2.11 -0.12 32.84
C LYS A 5 -2.73 -0.59 31.53
N ILE A 6 -3.99 -0.22 31.25
CA ILE A 6 -4.67 -0.53 29.99
C ILE A 6 -3.96 0.19 28.83
N LEU A 7 -3.62 1.47 28.98
CA LEU A 7 -2.89 2.23 27.96
C LEU A 7 -1.51 1.60 27.66
N PHE A 8 -0.79 1.16 28.69
CA PHE A 8 0.51 0.52 28.55
C PHE A 8 0.40 -0.86 27.86
N ILE A 9 -0.64 -1.65 28.19
CA ILE A 9 -0.93 -2.92 27.53
C ILE A 9 -1.29 -2.70 26.05
N CYS A 10 -2.11 -1.71 25.71
CA CYS A 10 -2.44 -1.37 24.33
C CYS A 10 -1.19 -0.91 23.56
N LEU A 11 -0.30 -0.14 24.18
CA LEU A 11 0.94 0.33 23.58
C LEU A 11 1.95 -0.83 23.35
N SER A 12 2.03 -1.78 24.28
CA SER A 12 2.92 -2.94 24.16
C SER A 12 2.43 -3.96 23.12
N ILE A 13 1.14 -4.12 22.92
CA ILE A 13 0.55 -4.97 21.86
C ILE A 13 0.84 -4.37 20.47
N GLY A 14 0.80 -3.03 20.34
CA GLY A 14 1.12 -2.35 19.10
C GLY A 14 2.56 -2.54 18.59
N LEU A 15 3.52 -2.76 19.50
CA LEU A 15 4.94 -2.92 19.13
C LEU A 15 5.27 -4.30 18.54
N VAL A 16 4.46 -5.32 18.80
CA VAL A 16 4.68 -6.69 18.28
C VAL A 16 4.10 -6.88 16.87
N ALA A 17 3.14 -6.03 16.46
CA ALA A 17 2.45 -6.16 15.18
C ALA A 17 3.27 -5.72 13.96
N PHE A 18 4.37 -4.99 14.14
CA PHE A 18 5.17 -4.46 13.03
C PHE A 18 6.11 -5.45 12.34
N ALA A 19 6.21 -6.69 12.84
CA ALA A 19 7.18 -7.67 12.37
C ALA A 19 6.60 -8.76 11.43
N GLN A 20 5.33 -8.65 11.02
CA GLN A 20 4.71 -9.68 10.19
C GLN A 20 4.56 -9.21 8.75
N ASN A 21 4.94 -10.07 7.80
CA ASN A 21 4.77 -9.81 6.37
C ASN A 21 3.29 -9.68 6.01
N GLY A 22 2.94 -8.61 5.29
CA GLY A 22 1.56 -8.31 4.89
C GLY A 22 1.04 -9.14 3.73
N THR A 23 1.85 -10.04 3.15
CA THR A 23 1.45 -10.91 2.04
C THR A 23 2.19 -12.25 2.07
N SER A 24 1.56 -13.27 1.48
CA SER A 24 2.18 -14.57 1.20
C SER A 24 1.78 -14.95 -0.23
N SER A 25 2.56 -14.50 -1.21
CA SER A 25 2.29 -14.72 -2.63
C SER A 25 3.57 -14.83 -3.44
N PRO A 26 3.79 -15.90 -4.23
CA PRO A 26 4.94 -16.05 -5.12
C PRO A 26 5.07 -14.92 -6.14
N TYR A 27 3.97 -14.27 -6.50
CA TYR A 27 3.97 -13.14 -7.43
C TYR A 27 4.63 -11.88 -6.86
N SER A 28 4.74 -11.77 -5.52
CA SER A 28 5.44 -10.65 -4.87
C SER A 28 6.97 -10.64 -5.10
N ARG A 29 7.52 -11.67 -5.75
CA ARG A 29 8.93 -11.77 -6.14
C ARG A 29 9.34 -10.73 -7.18
N PHE A 30 8.41 -10.25 -7.99
CA PHE A 30 8.73 -9.40 -9.12
C PHE A 30 8.72 -7.90 -8.75
N GLY A 31 9.70 -7.17 -9.29
CA GLY A 31 9.82 -5.73 -9.10
C GLY A 31 10.04 -5.33 -7.64
N TYR A 32 9.16 -4.50 -7.12
CA TYR A 32 9.13 -4.07 -5.73
C TYR A 32 7.91 -4.66 -4.97
N GLY A 33 7.43 -5.83 -5.39
CA GLY A 33 6.36 -6.57 -4.73
C GLY A 33 4.96 -6.29 -5.25
N ILE A 34 3.97 -6.76 -4.51
CA ILE A 34 2.56 -6.49 -4.82
C ILE A 34 2.21 -5.10 -4.30
N LEU A 35 1.74 -4.25 -5.21
CA LEU A 35 1.26 -2.91 -4.85
C LEU A 35 0.04 -3.00 -3.93
N GLY A 36 0.06 -2.21 -2.87
CA GLY A 36 -1.12 -1.96 -2.05
C GLY A 36 -2.12 -1.10 -2.82
N ASP A 37 -3.40 -1.42 -2.68
CA ASP A 37 -4.42 -0.47 -3.04
C ASP A 37 -4.48 0.63 -1.96
N ASN A 38 -4.72 1.88 -2.36
CA ASN A 38 -4.94 2.98 -1.42
C ASN A 38 -6.38 2.98 -0.86
N ALA A 39 -7.13 1.92 -1.10
CA ALA A 39 -8.47 1.75 -0.58
C ALA A 39 -8.41 1.46 0.93
N ILE A 40 -9.19 2.19 1.70
CA ILE A 40 -9.31 2.03 3.15
C ILE A 40 -10.78 1.83 3.52
N GLY A 41 -11.04 1.21 4.67
CA GLY A 41 -12.37 1.10 5.26
C GLY A 41 -13.50 0.83 4.26
N ALA A 42 -14.30 1.84 4.01
CA ALA A 42 -15.47 1.74 3.15
C ALA A 42 -15.14 1.44 1.68
N GLN A 43 -14.02 1.92 1.15
CA GLN A 43 -13.61 1.64 -0.22
C GLN A 43 -13.30 0.15 -0.40
N ARG A 44 -12.61 -0.48 0.56
CA ARG A 44 -12.39 -1.94 0.56
C ARG A 44 -13.69 -2.73 0.62
N ALA A 45 -14.63 -2.31 1.46
CA ALA A 45 -15.95 -2.93 1.57
C ALA A 45 -16.77 -2.82 0.27
N MET A 46 -16.46 -1.85 -0.60
CA MET A 46 -17.08 -1.64 -1.91
C MET A 46 -16.25 -2.20 -3.07
N GLY A 47 -15.30 -3.12 -2.81
CA GLY A 47 -14.48 -3.74 -3.85
C GLY A 47 -13.32 -2.89 -4.35
N GLY A 48 -12.85 -1.92 -3.56
CA GLY A 48 -11.70 -1.09 -3.90
C GLY A 48 -12.03 0.14 -4.77
N VAL A 49 -13.30 0.47 -4.99
CA VAL A 49 -13.68 1.69 -5.70
C VAL A 49 -13.61 2.91 -4.79
N GLY A 50 -13.14 4.05 -5.31
CA GLY A 50 -12.94 5.25 -4.50
C GLY A 50 -12.83 6.56 -5.27
N TYR A 51 -12.50 6.55 -6.56
CA TYR A 51 -12.17 7.79 -7.28
C TYR A 51 -13.31 8.80 -7.32
N ALA A 52 -14.54 8.33 -7.41
CA ALA A 52 -15.73 9.17 -7.42
C ALA A 52 -16.55 9.11 -6.12
N LEU A 53 -16.06 8.43 -5.07
CA LEU A 53 -16.79 8.41 -3.80
C LEU A 53 -16.68 9.77 -3.11
N HIS A 54 -17.85 10.38 -2.88
CA HIS A 54 -18.01 11.68 -2.26
C HIS A 54 -18.84 11.53 -0.99
N ASN A 55 -18.19 11.48 0.18
CA ASN A 55 -18.84 11.29 1.47
C ASN A 55 -18.20 12.19 2.53
N ASN A 56 -19.03 12.83 3.36
CA ASN A 56 -18.57 13.75 4.40
C ASN A 56 -18.16 13.08 5.72
N ARG A 57 -18.35 11.75 5.83
CA ARG A 57 -18.10 10.96 7.06
C ARG A 57 -17.09 9.84 6.87
N GLN A 58 -16.43 9.78 5.72
CA GLN A 58 -15.45 8.74 5.40
C GLN A 58 -14.22 9.38 4.79
N ILE A 59 -13.06 8.92 5.22
CA ILE A 59 -11.79 9.30 4.60
C ILE A 59 -11.66 8.53 3.29
N ASN A 60 -11.20 9.20 2.23
CA ASN A 60 -10.94 8.57 0.94
C ASN A 60 -9.60 9.05 0.39
N VAL A 61 -8.56 8.24 0.61
CA VAL A 61 -7.18 8.54 0.19
C VAL A 61 -6.98 8.31 -1.30
N MET A 62 -7.82 7.48 -1.94
CA MET A 62 -7.71 7.15 -3.37
C MET A 62 -7.86 8.38 -4.26
N ASN A 63 -8.68 9.35 -3.85
CA ASN A 63 -8.81 10.63 -4.55
C ASN A 63 -8.69 11.79 -3.56
N PRO A 64 -7.58 12.53 -3.55
CA PRO A 64 -7.37 13.63 -2.60
C PRO A 64 -8.40 14.75 -2.71
N ALA A 65 -9.09 14.91 -3.85
CA ALA A 65 -10.17 15.90 -3.99
C ALA A 65 -11.35 15.64 -3.05
N SER A 66 -11.54 14.38 -2.61
CA SER A 66 -12.63 13.98 -1.74
C SER A 66 -12.55 14.60 -0.33
N TYR A 67 -11.37 15.02 0.14
CA TYR A 67 -11.22 15.58 1.48
C TYR A 67 -12.07 16.83 1.69
N ALA A 68 -12.23 17.65 0.66
CA ALA A 68 -13.07 18.86 0.72
C ALA A 68 -14.57 18.57 0.88
N SER A 69 -15.01 17.30 0.80
CA SER A 69 -16.41 16.92 1.02
C SER A 69 -16.79 16.86 2.50
N MET A 70 -15.81 16.85 3.42
CA MET A 70 -16.07 16.77 4.86
C MET A 70 -16.75 18.02 5.41
N ASP A 71 -17.47 17.84 6.50
CA ASP A 71 -18.09 18.93 7.23
C ASP A 71 -17.03 19.74 8.02
N SER A 72 -17.16 21.07 8.03
CA SER A 72 -16.18 21.99 8.62
C SER A 72 -15.98 21.87 10.13
N LEU A 73 -16.84 21.14 10.83
CA LEU A 73 -16.79 20.92 12.28
C LEU A 73 -16.48 19.46 12.64
N THR A 74 -15.99 18.67 11.68
CA THR A 74 -15.75 17.23 11.85
C THR A 74 -14.27 16.92 11.77
N PHE A 75 -13.79 16.08 12.68
CA PHE A 75 -12.48 15.42 12.60
C PHE A 75 -12.73 13.93 12.37
N LEU A 76 -12.05 13.36 11.39
CA LEU A 76 -12.15 11.94 11.08
C LEU A 76 -10.82 11.25 11.37
N PHE A 77 -10.90 10.08 11.98
CA PHE A 77 -9.77 9.20 12.23
C PHE A 77 -10.19 7.78 11.86
N ASP A 78 -9.33 7.08 11.13
CA ASP A 78 -9.56 5.70 10.72
C ASP A 78 -8.26 4.90 10.86
N ILE A 79 -8.39 3.66 11.36
CA ILE A 79 -7.29 2.71 11.54
C ILE A 79 -7.73 1.36 11.00
N GLY A 80 -6.89 0.74 10.19
CA GLY A 80 -7.14 -0.56 9.60
C GLY A 80 -6.22 -1.64 10.14
N LEU A 81 -6.81 -2.77 10.50
CA LEU A 81 -6.12 -4.00 10.83
C LEU A 81 -6.56 -5.08 9.85
N THR A 82 -5.62 -5.82 9.29
CA THR A 82 -5.93 -6.97 8.43
C THR A 82 -5.43 -8.25 9.07
N TYR A 83 -6.28 -9.26 9.03
CA TYR A 83 -5.91 -10.63 9.31
C TYR A 83 -6.21 -11.48 8.06
N GLN A 84 -5.22 -12.19 7.58
CA GLN A 84 -5.31 -13.02 6.38
C GLN A 84 -4.97 -14.47 6.72
N ASN A 85 -5.80 -15.39 6.27
CA ASN A 85 -5.53 -16.83 6.29
C ASN A 85 -5.51 -17.33 4.83
N THR A 86 -4.34 -17.74 4.36
CA THR A 86 -4.12 -18.16 2.97
C THR A 86 -3.88 -19.67 2.95
N ILE A 87 -4.66 -20.36 2.11
CA ILE A 87 -4.48 -21.78 1.84
C ILE A 87 -3.91 -21.92 0.43
N THR A 88 -2.65 -22.31 0.34
CA THR A 88 -1.98 -22.61 -0.93
C THR A 88 -2.07 -24.11 -1.20
N ARG A 89 -2.37 -24.48 -2.44
CA ARG A 89 -2.43 -25.88 -2.86
C ARG A 89 -1.63 -26.09 -4.14
N GLU A 90 -0.80 -27.11 -4.15
CA GLU A 90 -0.07 -27.58 -5.32
C GLU A 90 -0.19 -29.11 -5.40
N GLY A 91 -0.97 -29.61 -6.34
CA GLY A 91 -1.31 -31.03 -6.40
C GLY A 91 -2.00 -31.54 -5.14
N SER A 92 -1.37 -32.49 -4.43
CA SER A 92 -1.83 -33.03 -3.15
C SER A 92 -1.31 -32.25 -1.93
N LEU A 93 -0.33 -31.36 -2.11
CA LEU A 93 0.24 -30.56 -1.04
C LEU A 93 -0.69 -29.40 -0.68
N LYS A 94 -0.84 -29.15 0.59
CA LYS A 94 -1.64 -28.04 1.13
C LYS A 94 -0.86 -27.36 2.25
N GLU A 95 -0.65 -26.07 2.09
CA GLU A 95 -0.03 -25.21 3.10
C GLU A 95 -1.03 -24.15 3.58
N ASN A 96 -1.03 -23.91 4.88
CA ASN A 96 -1.85 -22.88 5.50
C ASN A 96 -0.92 -21.81 6.13
N SER A 97 -1.02 -20.60 5.64
CA SER A 97 -0.27 -19.44 6.12
C SER A 97 -1.21 -18.41 6.72
N GLN A 98 -0.84 -17.88 7.88
CA GLN A 98 -1.59 -16.84 8.58
C GLN A 98 -0.71 -15.60 8.71
N SER A 99 -1.27 -14.43 8.40
CA SER A 99 -0.61 -13.16 8.57
C SER A 99 -1.57 -12.12 9.14
N GLY A 100 -1.02 -11.19 9.91
CA GLY A 100 -1.76 -10.05 10.44
C GLY A 100 -0.92 -8.80 10.37
N SER A 101 -1.51 -7.68 10.02
CA SER A 101 -0.82 -6.40 9.91
C SER A 101 -1.69 -5.22 10.33
N LEU A 102 -1.03 -4.17 10.80
CA LEU A 102 -1.60 -2.84 10.85
C LEU A 102 -1.49 -2.26 9.43
N ASP A 103 -2.65 -2.10 8.77
CA ASP A 103 -2.65 -1.68 7.37
C ASP A 103 -2.48 -0.18 7.23
N TYR A 104 -3.30 0.61 7.94
CA TYR A 104 -3.25 2.05 7.79
C TYR A 104 -3.65 2.78 9.06
N ILE A 105 -3.16 4.00 9.17
CA ILE A 105 -3.62 5.00 10.12
C ILE A 105 -3.80 6.29 9.33
N VAL A 106 -5.01 6.83 9.31
CA VAL A 106 -5.31 8.05 8.55
C VAL A 106 -6.16 9.00 9.37
N MET A 107 -5.93 10.28 9.16
CA MET A 107 -6.68 11.37 9.78
C MET A 107 -7.06 12.39 8.73
N GLN A 108 -8.24 12.99 8.88
CA GLN A 108 -8.72 14.06 8.03
C GLN A 108 -9.36 15.16 8.88
N PHE A 109 -9.04 16.39 8.56
CA PHE A 109 -9.44 17.56 9.34
C PHE A 109 -9.77 18.74 8.43
N PRO A 110 -10.70 19.62 8.85
CA PRO A 110 -11.02 20.81 8.10
C PRO A 110 -9.92 21.86 8.30
N LEU A 111 -9.50 22.50 7.21
CA LEU A 111 -8.60 23.67 7.21
C LEU A 111 -9.39 24.97 7.08
N GLY A 112 -10.68 24.87 6.82
CA GLY A 112 -11.60 25.99 6.66
C GLY A 112 -12.92 25.55 6.03
N ARG A 113 -13.74 26.52 5.61
CA ARG A 113 -15.06 26.24 5.04
C ARG A 113 -15.01 25.46 3.71
N TYR A 114 -13.97 25.65 2.93
CA TYR A 114 -13.83 25.11 1.58
C TYR A 114 -12.58 24.25 1.40
N MET A 115 -11.81 24.03 2.44
CA MET A 115 -10.54 23.31 2.40
C MET A 115 -10.48 22.27 3.52
N ALA A 116 -9.85 21.15 3.20
CA ALA A 116 -9.56 20.11 4.17
C ALA A 116 -8.17 19.52 3.93
N GLY A 117 -7.58 19.00 4.99
CA GLY A 117 -6.32 18.29 4.98
C GLY A 117 -6.50 16.84 5.42
N SER A 118 -5.59 16.00 4.99
CA SER A 118 -5.48 14.62 5.44
C SER A 118 -4.03 14.24 5.61
N VAL A 119 -3.75 13.42 6.61
CA VAL A 119 -2.42 12.84 6.86
C VAL A 119 -2.57 11.38 7.22
N GLY A 120 -1.57 10.59 6.89
CA GLY A 120 -1.63 9.19 7.27
C GLY A 120 -0.43 8.37 6.82
N LEU A 121 -0.50 7.10 7.22
CA LEU A 121 0.45 6.05 6.89
C LEU A 121 -0.32 4.90 6.23
N LEU A 122 0.14 4.45 5.06
CA LEU A 122 -0.44 3.33 4.33
C LEU A 122 0.66 2.41 3.79
N PRO A 123 0.37 1.12 3.53
CA PRO A 123 1.26 0.27 2.75
C PRO A 123 1.30 0.73 1.30
N TYR A 124 2.48 0.76 0.69
CA TYR A 124 2.66 1.02 -0.72
C TYR A 124 2.88 -0.27 -1.52
N SER A 125 3.74 -1.16 -1.01
CA SER A 125 3.94 -2.49 -1.57
C SER A 125 4.41 -3.48 -0.51
N ASN A 126 4.15 -4.77 -0.77
CA ASN A 126 4.54 -5.86 0.11
C ASN A 126 5.20 -6.99 -0.67
N VAL A 127 6.25 -7.57 -0.09
CA VAL A 127 6.91 -8.79 -0.55
C VAL A 127 6.80 -9.84 0.54
N GLY A 128 6.37 -11.03 0.17
CA GLY A 128 6.31 -12.17 1.09
C GLY A 128 6.14 -13.46 0.29
N TYR A 129 7.21 -14.21 0.12
CA TYR A 129 7.18 -15.52 -0.52
C TYR A 129 8.32 -16.40 0.01
N SER A 130 8.09 -17.70 -0.02
CA SER A 130 9.12 -18.72 0.21
C SER A 130 8.73 -19.97 -0.55
N PHE A 131 9.62 -20.47 -1.40
CA PHE A 131 9.43 -21.70 -2.13
C PHE A 131 10.76 -22.38 -2.46
N ILE A 132 10.72 -23.69 -2.63
CA ILE A 132 11.88 -24.51 -2.97
C ILE A 132 11.55 -25.28 -4.25
N ASN A 133 12.44 -25.20 -5.23
CA ASN A 133 12.37 -25.97 -6.45
C ASN A 133 13.44 -27.06 -6.43
N SER A 134 13.06 -28.29 -6.77
CA SER A 134 14.02 -29.37 -7.03
C SER A 134 14.61 -29.19 -8.41
N ILE A 135 15.93 -29.31 -8.51
CA ILE A 135 16.73 -29.30 -9.75
C ILE A 135 17.53 -30.60 -9.84
N ASP A 136 18.04 -30.97 -11.02
CA ASP A 136 18.69 -32.27 -11.25
C ASP A 136 19.81 -32.59 -10.25
N ASN A 137 20.58 -31.59 -9.80
CA ASN A 137 21.72 -31.78 -8.90
C ASN A 137 21.55 -31.03 -7.55
N GLY A 138 20.30 -30.88 -7.06
CA GLY A 138 20.07 -30.21 -5.78
C GLY A 138 18.72 -29.54 -5.65
N SER A 139 18.67 -28.43 -4.92
CA SER A 139 17.48 -27.59 -4.80
C SER A 139 17.85 -26.10 -4.86
N ASP A 140 16.89 -25.30 -5.37
CA ASP A 140 16.93 -23.84 -5.39
C ASP A 140 15.84 -23.31 -4.45
N SER A 141 16.26 -22.75 -3.33
CA SER A 141 15.36 -22.11 -2.36
C SER A 141 15.33 -20.63 -2.61
N ARG A 142 14.11 -20.09 -2.71
CA ARG A 142 13.90 -18.65 -2.91
C ARG A 142 12.92 -18.12 -1.89
N SER A 143 13.32 -17.04 -1.24
CA SER A 143 12.48 -16.32 -0.29
C SER A 143 12.62 -14.83 -0.48
N GLY A 144 11.58 -14.13 -0.10
CA GLY A 144 11.61 -12.67 -0.05
C GLY A 144 10.66 -12.16 0.98
N ASP A 145 11.06 -11.07 1.61
CA ASP A 145 10.25 -10.39 2.61
C ASP A 145 10.51 -8.88 2.61
N GLY A 146 9.60 -8.17 3.23
CA GLY A 146 9.67 -6.74 3.42
C GLY A 146 8.48 -5.98 2.87
N ASN A 147 8.50 -4.69 3.12
CA ASN A 147 7.46 -3.79 2.67
C ASN A 147 8.02 -2.39 2.34
N ILE A 148 7.27 -1.67 1.52
CA ILE A 148 7.41 -0.23 1.34
C ILE A 148 6.14 0.40 1.89
N SER A 149 6.31 1.34 2.80
CA SER A 149 5.24 2.14 3.38
C SER A 149 5.25 3.56 2.81
N GLN A 150 4.11 4.21 2.81
CA GLN A 150 3.97 5.62 2.45
C GLN A 150 3.38 6.42 3.62
N ALA A 151 4.08 7.49 4.01
CA ALA A 151 3.54 8.53 4.85
C ALA A 151 3.11 9.70 3.97
N TYR A 152 1.87 10.14 4.04
CA TYR A 152 1.36 11.19 3.18
C TYR A 152 0.80 12.38 3.95
N VAL A 153 0.87 13.52 3.30
CA VAL A 153 0.14 14.74 3.64
C VAL A 153 -0.61 15.19 2.41
N GLY A 154 -1.91 15.46 2.58
CA GLY A 154 -2.78 15.86 1.51
C GLY A 154 -3.58 17.09 1.84
N VAL A 155 -3.92 17.84 0.80
CA VAL A 155 -4.81 19.00 0.90
C VAL A 155 -5.81 18.97 -0.23
N SER A 156 -7.01 19.46 0.03
CA SER A 156 -8.01 19.67 -1.00
C SER A 156 -8.79 20.96 -0.79
N GLY A 157 -9.34 21.45 -1.88
CA GLY A 157 -10.17 22.64 -1.87
C GLY A 157 -11.37 22.50 -2.79
N ARG A 158 -12.42 23.28 -2.49
CA ARG A 158 -13.66 23.38 -3.29
C ARG A 158 -13.77 24.78 -3.88
N PRO A 159 -13.19 25.02 -5.08
CA PRO A 159 -13.20 26.34 -5.70
C PRO A 159 -14.63 26.86 -5.99
N PHE A 160 -15.53 25.96 -6.39
CA PHE A 160 -16.93 26.28 -6.62
C PHE A 160 -17.84 25.08 -6.27
N LYS A 161 -19.15 25.32 -6.24
CA LYS A 161 -20.13 24.30 -5.82
C LYS A 161 -20.03 23.05 -6.71
N GLY A 162 -19.93 21.91 -6.08
CA GLY A 162 -19.84 20.59 -6.73
C GLY A 162 -18.44 20.20 -7.21
N PHE A 163 -17.51 21.14 -7.42
CA PHE A 163 -16.17 20.82 -7.90
C PHE A 163 -15.13 20.89 -6.78
N SER A 164 -14.31 19.87 -6.68
CA SER A 164 -13.18 19.82 -5.76
C SER A 164 -11.91 19.31 -6.43
N ILE A 165 -10.79 19.82 -5.98
CA ILE A 165 -9.44 19.42 -6.40
C ILE A 165 -8.60 19.15 -5.15
N GLY A 166 -7.61 18.27 -5.30
CA GLY A 166 -6.70 17.98 -4.20
C GLY A 166 -5.40 17.37 -4.67
N ALA A 167 -4.44 17.35 -3.76
CA ALA A 167 -3.14 16.74 -4.00
C ALA A 167 -2.61 16.09 -2.72
N ASN A 168 -1.91 14.98 -2.88
CA ASN A 168 -1.11 14.33 -1.85
C ASN A 168 0.37 14.37 -2.23
N ILE A 169 1.21 14.62 -1.25
CA ILE A 169 2.63 14.30 -1.29
C ILE A 169 2.88 13.19 -0.29
N SER A 170 3.52 12.12 -0.76
CA SER A 170 3.84 10.94 0.06
C SER A 170 5.34 10.73 0.10
N TYR A 171 5.85 10.31 1.24
CA TYR A 171 7.21 9.82 1.41
C TYR A 171 7.18 8.29 1.46
N LEU A 172 7.85 7.65 0.50
CA LEU A 172 7.99 6.21 0.39
C LEU A 172 9.24 5.76 1.14
N PHE A 173 9.11 4.79 2.01
CA PHE A 173 10.22 4.23 2.77
C PHE A 173 10.01 2.76 3.08
N GLY A 174 11.10 2.01 3.10
CA GLY A 174 11.08 0.58 3.43
C GLY A 174 12.25 -0.19 2.84
N ASN A 175 12.29 -1.46 3.15
CA ASN A 175 13.29 -2.39 2.65
C ASN A 175 12.59 -3.63 2.11
N LEU A 176 13.11 -4.15 0.99
CA LEU A 176 12.70 -5.43 0.42
C LEU A 176 13.95 -6.30 0.30
N THR A 177 13.88 -7.52 0.80
CA THR A 177 14.96 -8.48 0.73
C THR A 177 14.52 -9.67 -0.12
N ASN A 178 15.33 -10.05 -1.09
CA ASN A 178 15.16 -11.24 -1.90
C ASN A 178 16.38 -12.12 -1.77
N THR A 179 16.19 -13.36 -1.37
CA THR A 179 17.24 -14.35 -1.14
C THR A 179 17.05 -15.53 -2.08
N SER A 180 18.12 -15.95 -2.75
CA SER A 180 18.20 -17.16 -3.55
C SER A 180 19.33 -18.02 -3.02
N THR A 181 19.03 -19.26 -2.62
CA THR A 181 20.00 -20.20 -2.07
C THR A 181 20.05 -21.45 -2.93
N GLY A 182 21.20 -21.67 -3.55
CA GLY A 182 21.49 -22.91 -4.25
C GLY A 182 22.03 -23.96 -3.27
N ILE A 183 21.36 -25.10 -3.19
CA ILE A 183 21.73 -26.22 -2.31
C ILE A 183 22.05 -27.42 -3.21
N PRO A 184 23.32 -27.60 -3.64
CA PRO A 184 23.69 -28.76 -4.42
C PRO A 184 23.69 -30.04 -3.60
N ASN A 185 23.51 -31.19 -4.24
CA ASN A 185 23.60 -32.49 -3.57
C ASN A 185 25.02 -32.78 -3.07
N ASP A 186 26.03 -32.24 -3.78
CA ASP A 186 27.44 -32.34 -3.43
C ASP A 186 28.06 -30.95 -3.39
N GLY A 187 28.67 -30.56 -2.26
CA GLY A 187 29.43 -29.31 -2.13
C GLY A 187 28.77 -28.26 -1.25
N SER A 188 29.31 -27.05 -1.34
CA SER A 188 28.89 -25.92 -0.50
C SER A 188 27.66 -25.23 -1.06
N SER A 189 26.73 -24.87 -0.19
CA SER A 189 25.56 -24.08 -0.56
C SER A 189 25.92 -22.61 -0.69
N GLY A 190 25.54 -22.00 -1.81
CA GLY A 190 25.70 -20.56 -2.06
C GLY A 190 24.39 -19.80 -1.85
N MET A 191 24.46 -18.65 -1.19
CA MET A 191 23.33 -17.75 -0.99
C MET A 191 23.60 -16.40 -1.64
N PHE A 192 22.67 -15.95 -2.44
CA PHE A 192 22.66 -14.62 -3.07
C PHE A 192 21.50 -13.80 -2.49
N GLU A 193 21.83 -12.68 -1.86
CA GLU A 193 20.87 -11.77 -1.26
C GLU A 193 20.85 -10.43 -1.99
N THR A 194 19.67 -9.94 -2.31
CA THR A 194 19.46 -8.58 -2.81
C THR A 194 18.54 -7.83 -1.87
N MET A 195 19.05 -6.77 -1.26
CA MET A 195 18.30 -5.86 -0.43
C MET A 195 18.03 -4.55 -1.17
N LEU A 196 16.77 -4.23 -1.35
CA LEU A 196 16.29 -2.98 -1.92
C LEU A 196 15.86 -2.02 -0.83
N LYS A 197 16.59 -0.92 -0.66
CA LYS A 197 16.25 0.15 0.29
C LYS A 197 15.66 1.35 -0.43
N VAL A 198 14.36 1.58 -0.24
CA VAL A 198 13.62 2.67 -0.88
C VAL A 198 13.52 3.86 0.06
N ARG A 199 13.82 5.04 -0.48
CA ARG A 199 13.57 6.35 0.15
C ARG A 199 13.25 7.33 -0.97
N ASP A 200 11.97 7.62 -1.17
CA ASP A 200 11.52 8.41 -2.30
C ASP A 200 10.26 9.21 -1.95
N TYR A 201 9.84 10.08 -2.84
CA TYR A 201 8.57 10.79 -2.76
C TYR A 201 7.65 10.36 -3.90
N HIS A 202 6.36 10.45 -3.66
CA HIS A 202 5.31 10.17 -4.64
C HIS A 202 4.25 11.28 -4.57
N LEU A 203 3.75 11.69 -5.75
CA LEU A 203 2.72 12.71 -5.86
C LEU A 203 1.45 12.09 -6.42
N SER A 204 0.31 12.54 -5.92
CA SER A 204 -0.99 12.16 -6.42
C SER A 204 -1.91 13.38 -6.47
N PHE A 205 -2.60 13.57 -7.59
CA PHE A 205 -3.54 14.65 -7.83
C PHE A 205 -4.92 14.08 -8.05
N GLY A 206 -5.93 14.80 -7.61
CA GLY A 206 -7.31 14.40 -7.77
C GLY A 206 -8.24 15.53 -8.12
N ALA A 207 -9.30 15.20 -8.82
CA ALA A 207 -10.42 16.08 -9.09
C ALA A 207 -11.74 15.30 -8.94
N GLN A 208 -12.77 15.96 -8.43
CA GLN A 208 -14.13 15.43 -8.36
C GLN A 208 -15.14 16.48 -8.75
N TYR A 209 -16.20 16.05 -9.42
CA TYR A 209 -17.33 16.89 -9.75
C TYR A 209 -18.64 16.19 -9.37
N ALA A 210 -19.31 16.70 -8.33
CA ALA A 210 -20.58 16.20 -7.83
C ALA A 210 -21.74 17.01 -8.42
N ILE A 211 -22.62 16.33 -9.16
CA ILE A 211 -23.79 16.86 -9.82
C ILE A 211 -25.03 16.45 -9.01
N GLU A 212 -25.64 17.38 -8.32
CA GLU A 212 -26.91 17.18 -7.63
C GLU A 212 -28.07 17.41 -8.60
N TRP A 213 -28.66 16.33 -9.14
CA TRP A 213 -29.82 16.45 -10.02
C TRP A 213 -31.05 16.94 -9.25
N ASN A 214 -31.23 16.38 -8.04
CA ASN A 214 -32.23 16.83 -7.07
C ASN A 214 -31.77 16.45 -5.65
N LYS A 215 -32.56 16.73 -4.62
CA LYS A 215 -32.20 16.43 -3.21
C LYS A 215 -31.90 14.93 -2.93
N LYS A 216 -32.31 14.02 -3.83
CA LYS A 216 -32.17 12.56 -3.65
C LYS A 216 -31.14 11.92 -4.58
N HIS A 217 -30.79 12.56 -5.71
CA HIS A 217 -29.94 11.95 -6.72
C HIS A 217 -28.65 12.77 -6.89
N THR A 218 -27.52 12.14 -6.64
CA THR A 218 -26.20 12.76 -6.84
C THR A 218 -25.36 11.84 -7.72
N ILE A 219 -24.80 12.38 -8.80
CA ILE A 219 -23.79 11.72 -9.63
C ILE A 219 -22.48 12.42 -9.37
N THR A 220 -21.43 11.66 -9.07
CA THR A 220 -20.08 12.21 -8.93
C THR A 220 -19.15 11.58 -9.97
N LEU A 221 -18.39 12.42 -10.65
CA LEU A 221 -17.29 12.03 -11.50
C LEU A 221 -15.99 12.28 -10.76
N GLY A 222 -15.05 11.34 -10.84
CA GLY A 222 -13.74 11.42 -10.22
C GLY A 222 -12.63 11.15 -11.21
N ALA A 223 -11.53 11.89 -11.09
CA ALA A 223 -10.31 11.66 -11.84
C ALA A 223 -9.11 11.75 -10.90
N VAL A 224 -8.12 10.88 -11.12
CA VAL A 224 -6.85 10.88 -10.37
C VAL A 224 -5.69 10.74 -11.34
N TYR A 225 -4.58 11.36 -10.98
CA TYR A 225 -3.33 11.26 -11.71
C TYR A 225 -2.15 11.22 -10.77
N SER A 226 -1.25 10.26 -10.99
CA SER A 226 0.03 10.20 -10.28
C SER A 226 1.15 10.09 -11.32
N PRO A 227 2.11 11.02 -11.34
CA PRO A 227 3.19 11.00 -12.31
C PRO A 227 4.15 9.84 -12.04
N GLY A 228 4.54 9.15 -13.09
CA GLY A 228 5.60 8.15 -13.06
C GLY A 228 6.96 8.80 -12.91
N LYS A 229 7.89 8.09 -12.30
CA LYS A 229 9.28 8.54 -12.14
C LYS A 229 10.22 7.38 -11.84
N ALA A 230 11.50 7.55 -12.10
CA ALA A 230 12.52 6.63 -11.62
C ALA A 230 12.50 6.58 -10.08
N LEU A 231 12.48 5.37 -9.52
CA LEU A 231 12.50 5.15 -8.09
C LEU A 231 13.88 5.49 -7.52
N LEU A 232 13.90 6.32 -6.50
CA LEU A 232 15.12 6.63 -5.76
C LEU A 232 15.34 5.62 -4.64
N GLY A 233 16.56 5.09 -4.55
CA GLY A 233 16.91 4.11 -3.55
C GLY A 233 18.29 3.55 -3.73
N ARG A 234 18.63 2.52 -2.96
CA ARG A 234 19.88 1.77 -3.08
C ARG A 234 19.56 0.29 -3.07
N ALA A 235 20.17 -0.47 -3.98
CA ALA A 235 20.21 -1.92 -3.93
C ALA A 235 21.57 -2.35 -3.37
N TYR A 236 21.52 -3.29 -2.46
CA TYR A 236 22.67 -3.99 -1.92
C TYR A 236 22.59 -5.43 -2.40
N THR A 237 23.65 -5.94 -2.99
CA THR A 237 23.78 -7.35 -3.33
C THR A 237 24.91 -7.95 -2.52
N SER A 238 24.67 -9.14 -1.99
CA SER A 238 25.67 -9.87 -1.21
C SER A 238 25.62 -11.34 -1.59
N THR A 239 26.77 -11.95 -1.77
CA THR A 239 26.94 -13.38 -2.00
C THR A 239 27.61 -14.00 -0.81
N TYR A 240 27.03 -15.03 -0.27
CA TYR A 240 27.53 -15.74 0.91
C TYR A 240 27.81 -17.20 0.56
N ASP A 241 28.88 -17.74 1.14
CA ASP A 241 29.03 -19.19 1.28
C ASP A 241 28.33 -19.63 2.57
N VAL A 242 27.28 -20.44 2.42
CA VAL A 242 26.45 -20.87 3.56
C VAL A 242 27.21 -21.82 4.49
N SER A 243 28.16 -22.59 3.95
CA SER A 243 28.94 -23.55 4.74
C SER A 243 29.95 -22.89 5.69
N SER A 244 30.54 -21.79 5.25
CA SER A 244 31.53 -21.02 6.04
C SER A 244 30.93 -19.79 6.73
N ASN A 245 29.68 -19.45 6.43
CA ASN A 245 29.02 -18.20 6.85
C ASN A 245 29.86 -16.95 6.52
N THR A 246 30.57 -17.01 5.41
CA THR A 246 31.49 -15.97 4.98
C THR A 246 30.90 -15.22 3.79
N THR A 247 30.93 -13.89 3.82
CA THR A 247 30.58 -13.06 2.67
C THR A 247 31.68 -13.19 1.62
N ILE A 248 31.33 -13.69 0.42
CA ILE A 248 32.28 -13.83 -0.70
C ILE A 248 32.40 -12.50 -1.44
N ASP A 249 31.25 -11.84 -1.67
CA ASP A 249 31.17 -10.58 -2.41
C ASP A 249 30.03 -9.72 -1.88
N ALA A 250 30.24 -8.42 -1.86
CA ALA A 250 29.21 -7.45 -1.49
C ALA A 250 29.37 -6.19 -2.32
N ASP A 251 28.34 -5.81 -3.04
CA ASP A 251 28.30 -4.60 -3.86
C ASP A 251 27.11 -3.71 -3.52
N THR A 252 27.25 -2.43 -3.76
CA THR A 252 26.21 -1.43 -3.58
C THR A 252 25.89 -0.74 -4.89
N LEU A 253 24.76 -1.08 -5.48
CA LEU A 253 24.28 -0.49 -6.72
C LEU A 253 23.38 0.70 -6.43
N LYS A 254 23.64 1.85 -7.07
CA LYS A 254 22.69 2.94 -7.11
C LYS A 254 21.56 2.57 -8.05
N MET A 255 20.34 2.58 -7.53
CA MET A 255 19.14 2.13 -8.27
C MET A 255 18.63 3.07 -9.33
N LYS A 256 19.31 4.15 -9.61
CA LYS A 256 18.90 5.09 -10.65
C LYS A 256 18.69 4.35 -11.97
N ASN A 257 17.43 4.32 -12.44
CA ASN A 257 16.96 3.71 -13.69
C ASN A 257 16.68 2.19 -13.69
N ASN A 258 16.85 1.46 -12.59
CA ASN A 258 16.55 0.02 -12.56
C ASN A 258 15.08 -0.26 -12.18
N TYR A 259 14.46 0.65 -11.44
CA TYR A 259 13.06 0.57 -11.05
C TYR A 259 12.38 1.91 -11.26
N SER A 260 11.14 1.88 -11.71
CA SER A 260 10.33 3.08 -11.94
C SER A 260 8.96 2.93 -11.28
N LEU A 261 8.45 4.02 -10.76
CA LEU A 261 7.04 4.14 -10.41
C LEU A 261 6.26 4.41 -11.69
N ALA A 262 5.21 3.64 -11.92
CA ALA A 262 4.35 3.80 -13.08
C ALA A 262 3.55 5.11 -13.00
N SER A 263 3.32 5.75 -14.14
CA SER A 263 2.29 6.79 -14.23
C SER A 263 0.93 6.14 -14.06
N THR A 264 0.11 6.67 -13.16
CA THR A 264 -1.22 6.15 -12.90
C THR A 264 -2.28 7.17 -13.29
N TYR A 265 -3.25 6.75 -14.10
CA TYR A 265 -4.43 7.50 -14.51
C TYR A 265 -5.64 6.74 -14.03
N GLY A 266 -6.50 7.37 -13.26
CA GLY A 266 -7.74 6.78 -12.76
C GLY A 266 -8.94 7.64 -13.09
N GLY A 267 -10.04 7.00 -13.41
CA GLY A 267 -11.33 7.62 -13.63
C GLY A 267 -12.43 6.84 -12.94
N GLY A 268 -13.38 7.54 -12.37
CA GLY A 268 -14.48 6.89 -11.65
C GLY A 268 -15.80 7.63 -11.80
N ILE A 269 -16.87 6.89 -11.63
CA ILE A 269 -18.23 7.42 -11.57
C ILE A 269 -18.94 6.80 -10.37
N SER A 270 -19.69 7.61 -9.63
CA SER A 270 -20.59 7.13 -8.58
C SER A 270 -21.96 7.75 -8.69
N TYR A 271 -22.98 6.95 -8.38
CA TYR A 271 -24.35 7.38 -8.26
C TYR A 271 -24.84 7.11 -6.85
N ASN A 272 -25.36 8.13 -6.20
CA ASN A 272 -25.93 8.03 -4.86
C ASN A 272 -27.42 8.40 -4.88
N TYR A 273 -28.23 7.49 -4.34
CA TYR A 273 -29.66 7.69 -4.17
C TYR A 273 -30.02 7.84 -2.69
N ASP A 274 -30.47 9.02 -2.29
CA ASP A 274 -31.01 9.38 -0.96
C ASP A 274 -30.11 8.93 0.21
N LYS A 275 -28.77 8.88 -0.01
CA LYS A 275 -27.78 8.34 0.95
C LYS A 275 -28.04 6.89 1.39
N ARG A 276 -28.90 6.16 0.69
CA ARG A 276 -29.27 4.77 0.99
C ARG A 276 -28.66 3.77 0.06
N LEU A 277 -28.46 4.14 -1.19
CA LEU A 277 -27.84 3.30 -2.23
C LEU A 277 -26.70 4.07 -2.89
N THR A 278 -25.54 3.46 -2.93
CA THR A 278 -24.40 3.97 -3.68
C THR A 278 -23.94 2.88 -4.67
N ILE A 279 -23.83 3.24 -5.93
CA ILE A 279 -23.26 2.41 -6.99
C ILE A 279 -22.07 3.17 -7.53
N ALA A 280 -20.91 2.51 -7.65
CA ALA A 280 -19.70 3.13 -8.16
C ALA A 280 -18.92 2.19 -9.06
N ALA A 281 -18.17 2.76 -10.00
CA ALA A 281 -17.24 2.06 -10.86
C ALA A 281 -16.01 2.91 -11.12
N ASP A 282 -14.85 2.27 -11.07
CA ASP A 282 -13.55 2.89 -11.30
C ASP A 282 -12.77 2.13 -12.37
N VAL A 283 -11.96 2.85 -13.13
CA VAL A 283 -10.99 2.31 -14.08
C VAL A 283 -9.64 2.94 -13.80
N THR A 284 -8.60 2.10 -13.74
CA THR A 284 -7.22 2.52 -13.52
C THR A 284 -6.34 2.02 -14.67
N TYR A 285 -5.53 2.93 -15.22
CA TYR A 285 -4.50 2.62 -16.21
C TYR A 285 -3.13 2.98 -15.65
N GLN A 286 -2.17 2.07 -15.76
CA GLN A 286 -0.78 2.26 -15.32
C GLN A 286 0.16 1.99 -16.50
N ASN A 287 1.15 2.90 -16.68
CA ASN A 287 2.14 2.82 -17.76
C ASN A 287 3.56 3.05 -17.24
#